data_16251a78cc8859bd2739151d7eb48142
#
_entry.id   16251a78cc8859bd2739151d7eb48142
#
_cell.length_a   1.000
_cell.length_b   1.000
_cell.length_c   1.000
_cell.angle_alpha   90.00
_cell.angle_beta   90.00
_cell.angle_gamma   90.00
#
_symmetry.space_group_name_H-M   'P 1'
#
loop_
_entity.id
_entity.type
_entity.pdbx_description
1 polymer ?
#
loop_
_entity_poly.entity_id
_entity_poly.type
_entity_poly.pdbx_seq_one_letter_code
_entity_poly.pdbx_strand_id
1 'polypeptide(L)'
;MKKSIIALLTLPLLLSSYGGMWEPYQMPSLKKELRDAGFYKNVESISSPFEYPMNAIVSLGYCSAAFISPEGLIATNYHCVERDFIQPNSSLENDLFEKGFLARSKAEELQAAPGQKIYVTLESKDITNEILQGTSDETESLERFKIIENNSKAIIRECETSDEIEGRVRSFYSGETYKLEKVLQLRDVRLVYAPPAHVGEYGGEIDNWMYPRHTGDFALVRAYVGKDGTSKVYADDNIPFTSDSYLKISAKGVEEEDFVMILGYPGRTNRLLTFNQREYDLSEGFQNYVDFLESRINLIEKHTNDEDGSSLVYRGTKSGAENYYKKISGQIQGAKNFNVLENERNNWRGFMQYVEMNATAQEKAYLNELLAIIDKDIATTESNRYFGGSTLIQFANYLLRNAEQRNKPDLERKSGYQDRDQEAIQNQIKYLNNAFNIRVDKELFLANIKKYRTFDADLRRPIYSQALNLDSDENTMLLRID
;
A
#
# COMPACT_ATOMS: atom_id res chain seq x y z
N MET A 1 13.80 65.01 -13.92
CA MET A 1 14.31 63.61 -13.77
C MET A 1 13.17 62.71 -13.30
N LYS A 2 12.52 62.01 -14.24
CA LYS A 2 11.45 61.06 -13.90
C LYS A 2 12.12 59.71 -13.68
N LYS A 3 12.05 59.16 -12.46
CA LYS A 3 12.47 57.79 -12.15
C LYS A 3 11.32 56.85 -12.56
N SER A 4 11.50 56.13 -13.66
CA SER A 4 10.62 55.02 -14.03
C SER A 4 10.93 53.86 -13.11
N ILE A 5 9.99 53.48 -12.23
CA ILE A 5 10.00 52.28 -11.46
C ILE A 5 9.49 51.18 -12.40
N ILE A 6 10.39 50.32 -12.90
CA ILE A 6 10.05 49.10 -13.56
C ILE A 6 9.66 48.12 -12.43
N ALA A 7 8.37 47.97 -12.20
CA ALA A 7 7.85 46.83 -11.39
C ALA A 7 8.05 45.58 -12.20
N LEU A 8 9.08 44.78 -11.84
CA LEU A 8 9.22 43.42 -12.29
C LEU A 8 8.07 42.62 -11.67
N LEU A 9 7.02 42.43 -12.44
CA LEU A 9 5.99 41.44 -12.15
C LEU A 9 6.65 40.05 -12.32
N THR A 10 7.23 39.53 -11.25
CA THR A 10 7.47 38.13 -11.13
C THR A 10 6.11 37.43 -11.06
N LEU A 11 5.56 37.09 -12.22
CA LEU A 11 4.51 36.09 -12.28
C LEU A 11 5.08 34.84 -11.60
N PRO A 12 4.48 34.31 -10.53
CA PRO A 12 4.83 32.98 -10.09
C PRO A 12 4.52 32.06 -11.28
N LEU A 13 5.53 31.50 -11.89
CA LEU A 13 5.37 30.31 -12.70
C LEU A 13 4.71 29.29 -11.79
N LEU A 14 3.39 29.17 -11.91
CA LEU A 14 2.66 28.02 -11.40
C LEU A 14 3.27 26.82 -12.16
N LEU A 15 4.28 26.22 -11.55
CA LEU A 15 4.74 24.89 -11.90
C LEU A 15 3.52 24.00 -11.74
N SER A 16 2.77 23.85 -12.80
CA SER A 16 1.68 22.89 -12.89
C SER A 16 2.32 21.51 -12.75
N SER A 17 2.42 21.00 -11.54
CA SER A 17 2.75 19.61 -11.38
C SER A 17 1.61 18.85 -12.04
N TYR A 18 1.90 18.21 -13.17
CA TYR A 18 0.96 17.30 -13.82
C TYR A 18 0.72 16.13 -12.86
N GLY A 19 -0.28 16.31 -12.01
CA GLY A 19 -0.63 15.30 -11.03
C GLY A 19 -1.23 14.07 -11.71
N GLY A 20 -0.81 12.89 -11.32
CA GLY A 20 -1.30 11.61 -11.80
C GLY A 20 -0.33 10.51 -11.47
N MET A 21 -0.82 9.27 -11.54
CA MET A 21 -0.01 8.07 -11.64
C MET A 21 -0.25 7.52 -13.03
N TRP A 22 0.78 7.65 -13.89
CA TRP A 22 0.68 7.33 -15.29
C TRP A 22 1.33 5.97 -15.55
N GLU A 23 0.64 5.11 -16.27
CA GLU A 23 1.26 3.89 -16.76
C GLU A 23 2.25 4.18 -17.90
N PRO A 24 3.33 3.40 -18.07
CA PRO A 24 4.32 3.64 -19.10
C PRO A 24 3.75 3.82 -20.50
N TYR A 25 2.76 3.03 -20.90
CA TYR A 25 2.15 3.12 -22.23
C TYR A 25 1.40 4.44 -22.48
N GLN A 26 1.09 5.22 -21.45
CA GLN A 26 0.44 6.53 -21.55
C GLN A 26 1.45 7.65 -21.83
N MET A 27 2.76 7.42 -21.66
CA MET A 27 3.79 8.44 -21.83
C MET A 27 3.76 9.13 -23.19
N PRO A 28 3.53 8.45 -24.34
CA PRO A 28 3.42 9.12 -25.62
C PRO A 28 2.32 10.19 -25.70
N SER A 29 1.22 10.00 -24.98
CA SER A 29 0.12 10.98 -24.92
C SER A 29 0.46 12.23 -24.09
N LEU A 30 1.48 12.14 -23.23
CA LEU A 30 1.98 13.22 -22.36
C LEU A 30 3.23 13.91 -22.94
N LYS A 31 3.51 13.74 -24.21
CA LYS A 31 4.75 14.24 -24.85
C LYS A 31 4.94 15.75 -24.69
N LYS A 32 3.87 16.53 -24.74
CA LYS A 32 3.93 17.98 -24.54
C LYS A 32 4.28 18.32 -23.10
N GLU A 33 3.58 17.71 -22.17
CA GLU A 33 3.73 17.90 -20.73
C GLU A 33 5.13 17.51 -20.25
N LEU A 34 5.62 16.37 -20.71
CA LEU A 34 6.99 15.91 -20.44
C LEU A 34 8.03 16.88 -20.95
N ARG A 35 7.83 17.43 -22.16
CA ARG A 35 8.75 18.43 -22.74
C ARG A 35 8.70 19.73 -21.95
N ASP A 36 7.53 20.20 -21.58
CA ASP A 36 7.33 21.41 -20.77
C ASP A 36 7.98 21.24 -19.37
N ALA A 37 8.03 20.02 -18.85
CA ALA A 37 8.72 19.66 -17.61
C ALA A 37 10.24 19.45 -17.76
N GLY A 38 10.81 19.59 -18.96
CA GLY A 38 12.25 19.45 -19.21
C GLY A 38 12.72 18.08 -19.71
N PHE A 39 11.82 17.16 -20.03
CA PHE A 39 12.17 15.86 -20.63
C PHE A 39 12.34 15.99 -22.16
N TYR A 40 13.56 16.13 -22.60
CA TYR A 40 13.90 16.32 -24.04
C TYR A 40 14.34 15.03 -24.75
N LYS A 41 14.32 13.87 -24.03
CA LYS A 41 14.63 12.57 -24.63
C LYS A 41 13.43 12.02 -25.41
N ASN A 42 13.66 10.92 -26.12
CA ASN A 42 12.58 10.21 -26.80
C ASN A 42 11.62 9.62 -25.77
N VAL A 43 10.35 10.01 -25.81
CA VAL A 43 9.30 9.54 -24.88
C VAL A 43 9.07 8.05 -25.02
N GLU A 44 9.25 7.49 -26.22
CA GLU A 44 9.10 6.04 -26.45
C GLU A 44 10.06 5.21 -25.59
N SER A 45 11.22 5.76 -25.20
CA SER A 45 12.18 5.06 -24.33
C SER A 45 11.69 4.80 -22.91
N ILE A 46 10.57 5.39 -22.50
CA ILE A 46 9.94 5.22 -21.18
C ILE A 46 8.48 4.76 -21.29
N SER A 47 8.05 4.34 -22.48
CA SER A 47 6.66 3.91 -22.72
C SER A 47 6.42 2.41 -22.54
N SER A 48 7.49 1.61 -22.48
CA SER A 48 7.41 0.16 -22.25
C SER A 48 7.94 -0.19 -20.86
N PRO A 49 7.17 -0.91 -20.02
CA PRO A 49 7.66 -1.41 -18.73
C PRO A 49 8.67 -2.56 -18.89
N PHE A 50 8.84 -3.12 -20.09
CA PHE A 50 9.66 -4.29 -20.38
C PHE A 50 11.01 -3.95 -21.00
N GLU A 51 11.30 -2.66 -21.21
CA GLU A 51 12.54 -2.16 -21.80
C GLU A 51 13.27 -1.24 -20.80
N TYR A 52 14.59 -1.13 -20.99
CA TYR A 52 15.40 -0.21 -20.19
C TYR A 52 14.96 1.25 -20.42
N PRO A 53 14.80 2.08 -19.38
CA PRO A 53 15.16 1.84 -17.97
C PRO A 53 14.05 1.20 -17.12
N MET A 54 12.83 1.04 -17.65
CA MET A 54 11.65 0.67 -16.88
C MET A 54 11.73 -0.76 -16.33
N ASN A 55 12.30 -1.70 -17.06
CA ASN A 55 12.45 -3.10 -16.63
C ASN A 55 13.52 -3.35 -15.56
N ALA A 56 14.28 -2.30 -15.17
CA ALA A 56 15.13 -2.34 -13.99
C ALA A 56 14.34 -2.09 -12.69
N ILE A 57 13.09 -1.61 -12.81
CA ILE A 57 12.22 -1.31 -11.66
C ILE A 57 11.52 -2.58 -11.21
N VAL A 58 11.59 -2.87 -9.91
CA VAL A 58 11.05 -4.09 -9.31
C VAL A 58 10.22 -3.77 -8.07
N SER A 59 9.47 -4.73 -7.57
CA SER A 59 8.62 -4.56 -6.40
C SER A 59 9.03 -5.50 -5.27
N LEU A 60 9.02 -5.01 -4.02
CA LEU A 60 9.07 -5.84 -2.82
C LEU A 60 7.68 -6.35 -2.40
N GLY A 61 6.65 -6.12 -3.21
CA GLY A 61 5.26 -6.41 -2.89
C GLY A 61 4.51 -5.21 -2.29
N TYR A 62 5.17 -4.44 -1.45
CA TYR A 62 4.65 -3.23 -0.77
C TYR A 62 5.51 -1.98 -1.01
N CYS A 63 6.69 -2.12 -1.58
CA CYS A 63 7.60 -1.03 -1.91
C CYS A 63 8.14 -1.15 -3.33
N SER A 64 8.46 0.01 -3.92
CA SER A 64 9.22 0.08 -5.16
C SER A 64 10.71 -0.08 -4.89
N ALA A 65 11.42 -0.67 -5.84
CA ALA A 65 12.86 -0.84 -5.80
C ALA A 65 13.43 -0.87 -7.23
N ALA A 66 14.74 -0.85 -7.36
CA ALA A 66 15.39 -0.93 -8.67
C ALA A 66 16.69 -1.72 -8.60
N PHE A 67 16.94 -2.57 -9.60
CA PHE A 67 18.28 -3.11 -9.80
C PHE A 67 19.27 -1.97 -10.12
N ILE A 68 20.41 -2.01 -9.42
CA ILE A 68 21.51 -1.03 -9.60
C ILE A 68 22.84 -1.71 -9.94
N SER A 69 22.83 -3.00 -10.17
CA SER A 69 24.00 -3.81 -10.52
C SER A 69 23.56 -5.04 -11.32
N PRO A 70 24.42 -5.56 -12.21
CA PRO A 70 24.16 -6.82 -12.89
C PRO A 70 24.17 -8.04 -11.97
N GLU A 71 24.69 -7.91 -10.74
CA GLU A 71 24.75 -8.99 -9.74
C GLU A 71 23.61 -8.91 -8.72
N GLY A 72 22.41 -8.59 -9.15
CA GLY A 72 21.19 -8.63 -8.35
C GLY A 72 21.12 -7.64 -7.20
N LEU A 73 22.01 -6.63 -7.12
CA LEU A 73 21.94 -5.59 -6.11
C LEU A 73 20.80 -4.62 -6.42
N ILE A 74 20.01 -4.31 -5.41
CA ILE A 74 18.76 -3.56 -5.51
C ILE A 74 18.79 -2.42 -4.51
N ALA A 75 18.45 -1.21 -4.97
CA ALA A 75 18.22 -0.06 -4.11
C ALA A 75 16.72 0.09 -3.79
N THR A 76 16.42 0.40 -2.54
CA THR A 76 15.07 0.70 -2.04
C THR A 76 15.15 1.70 -0.88
N ASN A 77 14.02 2.03 -0.26
CA ASN A 77 13.98 2.89 0.92
C ASN A 77 14.35 2.12 2.20
N TYR A 78 14.84 2.85 3.21
CA TYR A 78 15.13 2.29 4.53
C TYR A 78 13.86 1.74 5.19
N HIS A 79 12.77 2.50 5.21
CA HIS A 79 11.48 2.07 5.78
C HIS A 79 10.90 0.81 5.11
N CYS A 80 11.35 0.47 3.89
CA CYS A 80 10.94 -0.76 3.20
C CYS A 80 11.68 -2.01 3.71
N VAL A 81 12.79 -1.86 4.40
CA VAL A 81 13.58 -2.99 4.91
C VAL A 81 13.43 -3.20 6.42
N GLU A 82 12.76 -2.30 7.14
CA GLU A 82 12.62 -2.37 8.59
C GLU A 82 11.96 -3.65 9.07
N ARG A 83 10.74 -3.93 8.58
CA ARG A 83 9.92 -5.03 9.06
C ARG A 83 10.45 -6.41 8.67
N ASP A 84 10.88 -6.55 7.41
CA ASP A 84 11.16 -7.87 6.85
C ASP A 84 12.65 -8.19 6.75
N PHE A 85 13.54 -7.23 7.04
CA PHE A 85 15.00 -7.43 6.98
C PHE A 85 15.70 -7.02 8.28
N ILE A 86 15.42 -5.83 8.83
CA ILE A 86 16.11 -5.34 10.03
C ILE A 86 15.54 -6.01 11.28
N GLN A 87 14.21 -5.95 11.46
CA GLN A 87 13.54 -6.47 12.66
C GLN A 87 13.81 -7.98 12.89
N PRO A 88 13.73 -8.89 11.89
CA PRO A 88 13.99 -10.32 12.12
C PRO A 88 15.46 -10.63 12.50
N ASN A 89 16.39 -9.73 12.16
CA ASN A 89 17.81 -9.89 12.42
C ASN A 89 18.31 -9.05 13.61
N SER A 90 17.39 -8.31 14.26
CA SER A 90 17.70 -7.51 15.47
C SER A 90 17.38 -8.30 16.74
N SER A 91 18.16 -8.03 17.78
CA SER A 91 17.92 -8.51 19.15
C SER A 91 18.28 -7.41 20.15
N LEU A 92 17.92 -7.60 21.43
CA LEU A 92 18.27 -6.66 22.49
C LEU A 92 19.79 -6.47 22.63
N GLU A 93 20.60 -7.49 22.30
CA GLU A 93 22.07 -7.44 22.36
C GLU A 93 22.68 -6.86 21.08
N ASN A 94 22.01 -7.04 19.94
CA ASN A 94 22.44 -6.58 18.64
C ASN A 94 21.30 -5.88 17.88
N ASP A 95 20.98 -4.66 18.31
CA ASP A 95 19.97 -3.83 17.69
C ASP A 95 20.50 -3.21 16.39
N LEU A 96 20.02 -3.72 15.25
CA LEU A 96 20.39 -3.21 13.93
C LEU A 96 19.68 -1.89 13.60
N PHE A 97 18.60 -1.53 14.28
CA PHE A 97 18.02 -0.20 14.15
C PHE A 97 18.95 0.87 14.69
N GLU A 98 19.62 0.59 15.81
CA GLU A 98 20.57 1.54 16.41
C GLU A 98 21.91 1.57 15.66
N LYS A 99 22.45 0.40 15.31
CA LYS A 99 23.81 0.26 14.75
C LYS A 99 23.88 0.40 13.24
N GLY A 100 22.79 0.16 12.54
CA GLY A 100 22.77 -0.09 11.09
C GLY A 100 23.41 -1.42 10.73
N PHE A 101 23.49 -1.69 9.43
CA PHE A 101 24.10 -2.92 8.91
C PHE A 101 24.87 -2.65 7.62
N LEU A 102 26.02 -3.29 7.46
CA LEU A 102 26.80 -3.33 6.22
C LEU A 102 27.46 -4.71 6.08
N ALA A 103 27.03 -5.48 5.09
CA ALA A 103 27.74 -6.69 4.67
C ALA A 103 29.00 -6.32 3.89
N ARG A 104 30.16 -6.81 4.33
CA ARG A 104 31.45 -6.60 3.66
C ARG A 104 31.75 -7.68 2.62
N SER A 105 30.98 -8.76 2.68
CA SER A 105 31.04 -9.88 1.74
C SER A 105 29.64 -10.46 1.53
N LYS A 106 29.44 -11.21 0.44
CA LYS A 106 28.16 -11.89 0.17
C LYS A 106 27.79 -12.92 1.25
N ALA A 107 28.75 -13.47 1.95
CA ALA A 107 28.54 -14.40 3.05
C ALA A 107 28.00 -13.75 4.34
N GLU A 108 28.13 -12.43 4.47
CA GLU A 108 27.63 -11.67 5.62
C GLU A 108 26.23 -11.10 5.38
N GLU A 109 25.70 -11.19 4.15
CA GLU A 109 24.37 -10.66 3.82
C GLU A 109 23.28 -11.40 4.60
N LEU A 110 22.36 -10.66 5.24
CA LEU A 110 21.35 -11.21 6.16
C LEU A 110 20.09 -11.61 5.42
N GLN A 111 19.60 -12.81 5.70
CA GLN A 111 18.36 -13.31 5.13
C GLN A 111 17.17 -12.45 5.55
N ALA A 112 16.25 -12.19 4.61
CA ALA A 112 14.97 -11.58 4.89
C ALA A 112 14.04 -12.50 5.69
N ALA A 113 12.97 -11.94 6.26
CA ALA A 113 11.89 -12.70 6.86
C ALA A 113 11.31 -13.74 5.86
N PRO A 114 10.82 -14.88 6.35
CA PRO A 114 10.20 -15.88 5.51
C PRO A 114 9.06 -15.31 4.65
N GLY A 115 9.10 -15.56 3.35
CA GLY A 115 8.10 -15.10 2.40
C GLY A 115 8.37 -13.75 1.76
N GLN A 116 9.41 -13.02 2.17
CA GLN A 116 9.86 -11.83 1.46
C GLN A 116 10.39 -12.18 0.07
N LYS A 117 9.94 -11.45 -0.94
CA LYS A 117 10.25 -11.71 -2.34
C LYS A 117 10.51 -10.40 -3.09
N ILE A 118 11.25 -10.51 -4.18
CA ILE A 118 11.31 -9.47 -5.21
C ILE A 118 10.46 -9.94 -6.39
N TYR A 119 9.64 -9.04 -6.92
CA TYR A 119 8.81 -9.29 -8.08
C TYR A 119 9.32 -8.50 -9.28
N VAL A 120 9.65 -9.22 -10.35
CA VAL A 120 10.08 -8.65 -11.63
C VAL A 120 8.95 -8.83 -12.64
N THR A 121 8.39 -7.75 -13.15
CA THR A 121 7.30 -7.81 -14.14
C THR A 121 7.85 -8.24 -15.49
N LEU A 122 7.38 -9.37 -16.00
CA LEU A 122 7.80 -9.94 -17.28
C LEU A 122 6.85 -9.58 -18.42
N GLU A 123 5.54 -9.49 -18.13
CA GLU A 123 4.50 -9.24 -19.12
C GLU A 123 3.30 -8.56 -18.46
N SER A 124 2.61 -7.71 -19.20
CA SER A 124 1.30 -7.18 -18.84
C SER A 124 0.39 -7.20 -20.07
N LYS A 125 -0.75 -7.89 -19.97
CA LYS A 125 -1.70 -8.09 -21.08
C LYS A 125 -3.08 -7.62 -20.66
N ASP A 126 -3.80 -6.90 -21.53
CA ASP A 126 -5.23 -6.64 -21.35
C ASP A 126 -6.00 -7.95 -21.55
N ILE A 127 -6.81 -8.29 -20.55
CA ILE A 127 -7.64 -9.50 -20.48
C ILE A 127 -9.09 -9.16 -20.13
N THR A 128 -9.51 -7.92 -20.39
CA THR A 128 -10.83 -7.42 -20.00
C THR A 128 -11.94 -8.29 -20.57
N ASN A 129 -11.86 -8.65 -21.85
CA ASN A 129 -12.88 -9.49 -22.50
C ASN A 129 -12.94 -10.89 -21.90
N GLU A 130 -11.78 -11.49 -21.61
CA GLU A 130 -11.68 -12.81 -21.00
C GLU A 130 -12.25 -12.82 -19.57
N ILE A 131 -11.97 -11.79 -18.77
CA ILE A 131 -12.47 -11.63 -17.40
C ILE A 131 -13.98 -11.41 -17.36
N LEU A 132 -14.50 -10.60 -18.28
CA LEU A 132 -15.92 -10.26 -18.34
C LEU A 132 -16.76 -11.29 -19.10
N GLN A 133 -16.16 -12.34 -19.66
CA GLN A 133 -16.88 -13.37 -20.39
C GLN A 133 -17.94 -14.04 -19.50
N GLY A 134 -19.18 -14.07 -19.98
CA GLY A 134 -20.32 -14.60 -19.23
C GLY A 134 -21.02 -13.57 -18.33
N THR A 135 -20.60 -12.30 -18.35
CA THR A 135 -21.33 -11.21 -17.71
C THR A 135 -22.07 -10.33 -18.72
N SER A 136 -23.09 -9.65 -18.26
CA SER A 136 -23.83 -8.61 -18.99
C SER A 136 -24.21 -7.49 -18.01
N ASP A 137 -24.75 -6.40 -18.51
CA ASP A 137 -25.27 -5.30 -17.68
C ASP A 137 -26.46 -5.72 -16.81
N GLU A 138 -27.17 -6.80 -17.20
CA GLU A 138 -28.31 -7.37 -16.47
C GLU A 138 -27.85 -8.43 -15.42
N THR A 139 -26.57 -8.82 -15.40
CA THR A 139 -26.07 -9.83 -14.46
C THR A 139 -26.11 -9.30 -13.04
N GLU A 140 -26.78 -10.05 -12.14
CA GLU A 140 -26.88 -9.69 -10.73
C GLU A 140 -25.46 -9.55 -10.11
N SER A 141 -25.27 -8.55 -9.23
CA SER A 141 -23.94 -8.12 -8.73
C SER A 141 -23.12 -9.24 -8.09
N LEU A 142 -23.74 -10.11 -7.29
CA LEU A 142 -23.04 -11.23 -6.64
C LEU A 142 -22.66 -12.31 -7.65
N GLU A 143 -23.50 -12.56 -8.64
CA GLU A 143 -23.23 -13.51 -9.73
C GLU A 143 -22.11 -12.98 -10.62
N ARG A 144 -22.18 -11.71 -11.02
CA ARG A 144 -21.09 -11.03 -11.75
C ARG A 144 -19.77 -11.15 -11.02
N PHE A 145 -19.74 -10.89 -9.71
CA PHE A 145 -18.54 -11.05 -8.90
C PHE A 145 -17.99 -12.48 -8.97
N LYS A 146 -18.83 -13.50 -8.84
CA LYS A 146 -18.41 -14.92 -8.90
C LYS A 146 -17.86 -15.29 -10.27
N ILE A 147 -18.47 -14.81 -11.35
CA ILE A 147 -18.00 -15.05 -12.72
C ILE A 147 -16.60 -14.45 -12.89
N ILE A 148 -16.42 -13.18 -12.53
CA ILE A 148 -15.13 -12.48 -12.61
C ILE A 148 -14.07 -13.17 -11.76
N GLU A 149 -14.41 -13.59 -10.52
CA GLU A 149 -13.47 -14.32 -9.65
C GLU A 149 -13.05 -15.67 -10.27
N ASN A 150 -13.99 -16.42 -10.85
CA ASN A 150 -13.69 -17.71 -11.46
C ASN A 150 -12.86 -17.56 -12.74
N ASN A 151 -13.20 -16.61 -13.61
CA ASN A 151 -12.42 -16.31 -14.81
C ASN A 151 -10.99 -15.86 -14.43
N SER A 152 -10.85 -15.02 -13.41
CA SER A 152 -9.55 -14.59 -12.89
C SER A 152 -8.70 -15.79 -12.43
N LYS A 153 -9.26 -16.70 -11.65
CA LYS A 153 -8.55 -17.91 -11.18
C LYS A 153 -8.10 -18.80 -12.33
N ALA A 154 -8.95 -18.98 -13.34
CA ALA A 154 -8.61 -19.80 -14.52
C ALA A 154 -7.42 -19.18 -15.28
N ILE A 155 -7.46 -17.89 -15.57
CA ILE A 155 -6.40 -17.17 -16.28
C ILE A 155 -5.08 -17.17 -15.48
N ILE A 156 -5.16 -16.93 -14.17
CA ILE A 156 -3.99 -16.98 -13.29
C ILE A 156 -3.33 -18.37 -13.37
N ARG A 157 -4.12 -19.43 -13.23
CA ARG A 157 -3.63 -20.81 -13.29
C ARG A 157 -2.93 -21.15 -14.61
N GLU A 158 -3.44 -20.64 -15.74
CA GLU A 158 -2.80 -20.81 -17.05
C GLU A 158 -1.49 -20.03 -17.17
N CYS A 159 -1.40 -18.86 -16.51
CA CYS A 159 -0.20 -18.04 -16.49
C CYS A 159 0.93 -18.67 -15.69
N GLU A 160 0.63 -19.39 -14.61
CA GLU A 160 1.60 -19.95 -13.66
C GLU A 160 2.19 -21.27 -14.17
N THR A 161 3.16 -21.17 -15.08
CA THR A 161 3.80 -22.33 -15.74
C THR A 161 4.91 -22.98 -14.92
N SER A 162 5.36 -22.33 -13.84
CA SER A 162 6.37 -22.81 -12.89
C SER A 162 6.21 -22.12 -11.54
N ASP A 163 6.83 -22.68 -10.48
CA ASP A 163 6.77 -22.15 -9.10
C ASP A 163 7.39 -20.75 -8.95
N GLU A 164 8.17 -20.29 -9.90
CA GLU A 164 8.79 -18.95 -9.88
C GLU A 164 7.94 -17.90 -10.59
N ILE A 165 6.91 -18.30 -11.34
CA ILE A 165 6.02 -17.41 -12.07
C ILE A 165 4.72 -17.24 -11.30
N GLU A 166 4.34 -15.99 -11.06
CA GLU A 166 3.06 -15.63 -10.46
C GLU A 166 2.23 -14.83 -11.47
N GLY A 167 0.97 -15.24 -11.65
CA GLY A 167 -0.04 -14.48 -12.38
C GLY A 167 -0.82 -13.56 -11.45
N ARG A 168 -1.01 -12.30 -11.84
CA ARG A 168 -1.79 -11.31 -11.09
C ARG A 168 -2.81 -10.65 -11.99
N VAL A 169 -4.09 -10.76 -11.64
CA VAL A 169 -5.15 -9.99 -12.30
C VAL A 169 -5.32 -8.67 -11.57
N ARG A 170 -5.13 -7.56 -12.29
CA ARG A 170 -5.32 -6.20 -11.79
C ARG A 170 -6.55 -5.58 -12.42
N SER A 171 -7.39 -4.99 -11.57
CA SER A 171 -8.55 -4.20 -12.00
C SER A 171 -8.19 -2.71 -12.02
N PHE A 172 -8.56 -2.02 -13.09
CA PHE A 172 -8.39 -0.59 -13.26
C PHE A 172 -9.77 0.07 -13.46
N TYR A 173 -9.86 1.35 -13.11
CA TYR A 173 -11.05 2.18 -13.28
C TYR A 173 -12.33 1.51 -12.73
N SER A 174 -12.21 0.97 -11.49
CA SER A 174 -13.30 0.28 -10.78
C SER A 174 -13.89 -0.93 -11.53
N GLY A 175 -13.06 -1.64 -12.31
CA GLY A 175 -13.47 -2.85 -13.02
C GLY A 175 -13.89 -2.61 -14.47
N GLU A 176 -13.55 -1.47 -15.04
CA GLU A 176 -13.73 -1.20 -16.47
C GLU A 176 -12.70 -1.95 -17.32
N THR A 177 -11.46 -2.07 -16.82
CA THR A 177 -10.39 -2.83 -17.48
C THR A 177 -9.67 -3.76 -16.53
N TYR A 178 -9.21 -4.90 -17.09
CA TYR A 178 -8.47 -5.92 -16.36
C TYR A 178 -7.18 -6.26 -17.10
N LYS A 179 -6.08 -6.32 -16.36
CA LYS A 179 -4.78 -6.74 -16.91
C LYS A 179 -4.26 -7.96 -16.18
N LEU A 180 -3.68 -8.89 -16.93
CA LEU A 180 -2.86 -9.96 -16.39
C LEU A 180 -1.41 -9.49 -16.37
N GLU A 181 -0.82 -9.46 -15.17
CA GLU A 181 0.61 -9.30 -14.98
C GLU A 181 1.24 -10.67 -14.75
N LYS A 182 2.26 -11.01 -15.54
CA LYS A 182 3.12 -12.15 -15.32
C LYS A 182 4.39 -11.68 -14.64
N VAL A 183 4.66 -12.15 -13.44
CA VAL A 183 5.81 -11.72 -12.66
C VAL A 183 6.70 -12.89 -12.27
N LEU A 184 8.02 -12.67 -12.32
CA LEU A 184 9.01 -13.58 -11.74
C LEU A 184 9.15 -13.26 -10.26
N GLN A 185 9.07 -14.26 -9.40
CA GLN A 185 9.31 -14.15 -7.97
C GLN A 185 10.76 -14.57 -7.68
N LEU A 186 11.58 -13.67 -7.15
CA LEU A 186 12.90 -14.00 -6.60
C LEU A 186 12.73 -14.19 -5.08
N ARG A 187 12.92 -15.45 -4.61
CA ARG A 187 12.51 -15.88 -3.26
C ARG A 187 13.64 -15.91 -2.23
N ASP A 188 14.88 -15.70 -2.62
CA ASP A 188 16.02 -15.49 -1.72
C ASP A 188 16.45 -14.02 -1.84
N VAL A 189 16.12 -13.23 -0.83
CA VAL A 189 16.47 -11.80 -0.77
C VAL A 189 17.22 -11.55 0.52
N ARG A 190 18.35 -10.84 0.43
CA ARG A 190 19.23 -10.60 1.57
C ARG A 190 19.53 -9.12 1.74
N LEU A 191 19.62 -8.67 3.00
CA LEU A 191 20.02 -7.32 3.35
C LEU A 191 21.53 -7.16 3.13
N VAL A 192 21.89 -6.13 2.38
CA VAL A 192 23.30 -5.77 2.11
C VAL A 192 23.72 -4.56 2.92
N TYR A 193 22.84 -3.55 2.98
CA TYR A 193 23.10 -2.31 3.71
C TYR A 193 21.79 -1.69 4.20
N ALA A 194 21.83 -1.23 5.44
CA ALA A 194 20.84 -0.30 6.00
C ALA A 194 21.58 0.69 6.92
N PRO A 195 21.36 2.00 6.80
CA PRO A 195 21.91 2.95 7.77
C PRO A 195 21.29 2.72 9.15
N PRO A 196 21.90 3.25 10.24
CA PRO A 196 21.20 3.34 11.52
C PRO A 196 19.90 4.15 11.41
N ALA A 197 18.90 3.85 12.24
CA ALA A 197 17.60 4.53 12.19
C ALA A 197 17.70 6.05 12.32
N HIS A 198 18.64 6.56 13.13
CA HIS A 198 18.87 8.01 13.26
C HIS A 198 19.35 8.69 11.96
N VAL A 199 19.73 7.92 10.93
CA VAL A 199 20.00 8.40 9.56
C VAL A 199 18.83 8.03 8.65
N GLY A 200 18.40 6.75 8.66
CA GLY A 200 17.33 6.21 7.80
C GLY A 200 15.96 6.80 8.07
N GLU A 201 15.73 7.24 9.32
CA GLU A 201 14.53 7.92 9.80
C GLU A 201 14.83 9.32 10.37
N TYR A 202 15.89 9.99 9.91
CA TYR A 202 16.28 11.29 10.42
C TYR A 202 15.09 12.28 10.40
N GLY A 203 14.90 12.99 11.52
CA GLY A 203 13.76 13.88 11.74
C GLY A 203 12.49 13.15 12.18
N GLY A 204 12.48 11.81 12.13
CA GLY A 204 11.36 10.97 12.57
C GLY A 204 10.02 11.44 12.00
N GLU A 205 8.97 11.31 12.80
CA GLU A 205 7.64 11.77 12.41
C GLU A 205 7.48 13.30 12.41
N ILE A 206 8.39 14.04 13.06
CA ILE A 206 8.36 15.51 13.07
C ILE A 206 8.58 16.05 11.65
N ASP A 207 9.54 15.52 10.91
CA ASP A 207 9.86 15.94 9.54
C ASP A 207 9.09 15.15 8.48
N ASN A 208 8.35 14.11 8.87
CA ASN A 208 7.54 13.33 7.94
C ASN A 208 6.45 14.19 7.31
N TRP A 209 6.21 14.04 6.01
CA TRP A 209 5.29 14.86 5.20
C TRP A 209 5.64 16.37 5.19
N MET A 210 6.88 16.71 5.49
CA MET A 210 7.38 18.08 5.48
C MET A 210 8.41 18.30 4.37
N TYR A 211 8.59 19.57 3.99
CA TYR A 211 9.64 20.00 3.07
C TYR A 211 10.37 21.21 3.67
N PRO A 212 11.72 21.25 3.63
CA PRO A 212 12.65 20.21 3.17
C PRO A 212 12.74 19.01 4.13
N ARG A 213 13.16 17.85 3.63
CA ARG A 213 13.40 16.64 4.42
C ARG A 213 14.83 16.14 4.20
N HIS A 214 15.54 15.86 5.29
CA HIS A 214 16.97 15.47 5.28
C HIS A 214 17.20 14.00 5.68
N THR A 215 16.20 13.17 5.53
CA THR A 215 16.26 11.74 5.88
C THR A 215 17.12 10.97 4.88
N GLY A 216 18.02 10.12 5.35
CA GLY A 216 18.79 9.17 4.56
C GLY A 216 18.00 7.87 4.31
N ASP A 217 16.77 7.97 3.79
CA ASP A 217 15.83 6.87 3.62
C ASP A 217 16.19 6.00 2.40
N PHE A 218 17.31 5.26 2.51
CA PHE A 218 17.74 4.30 1.51
C PHE A 218 18.36 3.05 2.13
N ALA A 219 18.20 1.93 1.46
CA ALA A 219 18.80 0.65 1.81
C ALA A 219 19.15 -0.15 0.57
N LEU A 220 20.01 -1.14 0.72
CA LEU A 220 20.39 -2.06 -0.34
C LEU A 220 20.07 -3.49 0.06
N VAL A 221 19.45 -4.22 -0.85
CA VAL A 221 19.20 -5.65 -0.74
C VAL A 221 19.75 -6.36 -1.99
N ARG A 222 19.91 -7.67 -1.94
CA ARG A 222 20.32 -8.47 -3.10
C ARG A 222 19.41 -9.66 -3.28
N ALA A 223 19.06 -9.91 -4.53
CA ALA A 223 18.32 -11.11 -4.94
C ALA A 223 19.29 -12.24 -5.32
N TYR A 224 18.93 -13.46 -4.94
CA TYR A 224 19.67 -14.68 -5.21
C TYR A 224 18.79 -15.72 -5.90
N VAL A 225 19.44 -16.65 -6.63
CA VAL A 225 18.83 -17.77 -7.32
C VAL A 225 19.68 -19.04 -7.13
N GLY A 226 19.12 -20.20 -7.41
CA GLY A 226 19.89 -21.43 -7.45
C GLY A 226 20.99 -21.40 -8.52
N LYS A 227 21.96 -22.30 -8.43
CA LYS A 227 23.05 -22.44 -9.43
C LYS A 227 22.55 -22.75 -10.83
N ASP A 228 21.35 -23.27 -10.95
CA ASP A 228 20.64 -23.52 -12.21
C ASP A 228 19.92 -22.28 -12.77
N GLY A 229 20.03 -21.13 -12.10
CA GLY A 229 19.39 -19.88 -12.47
C GLY A 229 17.91 -19.76 -12.09
N THR A 230 17.32 -20.82 -11.47
CA THR A 230 15.91 -20.78 -11.06
C THR A 230 15.75 -20.12 -9.70
N SER A 231 14.59 -19.47 -9.50
CA SER A 231 14.27 -18.85 -8.21
C SER A 231 14.03 -19.93 -7.15
N LYS A 232 14.77 -19.86 -6.07
CA LYS A 232 14.68 -20.77 -4.92
C LYS A 232 14.59 -19.97 -3.62
N VAL A 233 14.08 -20.61 -2.59
CA VAL A 233 14.19 -20.08 -1.22
C VAL A 233 15.65 -20.06 -0.79
N TYR A 234 15.93 -19.36 0.31
CA TYR A 234 17.29 -19.26 0.85
C TYR A 234 18.00 -20.62 0.90
N ALA A 235 19.20 -20.62 0.38
CA ALA A 235 20.19 -21.69 0.55
C ALA A 235 21.61 -21.07 0.51
N ASP A 236 22.53 -21.65 1.27
CA ASP A 236 23.92 -21.12 1.41
C ASP A 236 24.67 -21.11 0.07
N ASP A 237 24.30 -22.00 -0.83
CA ASP A 237 24.94 -22.17 -2.13
C ASP A 237 24.24 -21.45 -3.28
N ASN A 238 23.18 -20.67 -3.01
CA ASN A 238 22.56 -19.79 -3.99
C ASN A 238 23.55 -18.70 -4.45
N ILE A 239 23.40 -18.32 -5.72
CA ILE A 239 24.25 -17.31 -6.37
C ILE A 239 23.44 -16.02 -6.62
N PRO A 240 24.07 -14.84 -6.71
CA PRO A 240 23.38 -13.60 -7.06
C PRO A 240 22.62 -13.73 -8.36
N PHE A 241 21.40 -13.20 -8.39
CA PHE A 241 20.60 -13.09 -9.60
C PHE A 241 21.31 -12.20 -10.62
N THR A 242 21.38 -12.62 -11.86
CA THR A 242 21.93 -11.81 -12.95
C THR A 242 20.80 -10.99 -13.57
N SER A 243 20.91 -9.65 -13.47
CA SER A 243 19.98 -8.74 -14.12
C SER A 243 20.57 -8.15 -15.38
N ASP A 244 19.88 -8.31 -16.49
CA ASP A 244 20.29 -7.72 -17.80
C ASP A 244 20.03 -6.19 -17.83
N SER A 245 19.15 -5.71 -16.96
CA SER A 245 18.80 -4.29 -16.85
C SER A 245 18.98 -3.78 -15.43
N TYR A 246 19.75 -2.72 -15.27
CA TYR A 246 19.96 -2.06 -13.98
C TYR A 246 20.20 -0.56 -14.18
N LEU A 247 19.74 0.25 -13.23
CA LEU A 247 19.94 1.69 -13.23
C LEU A 247 21.38 2.03 -12.83
N LYS A 248 21.97 3.03 -13.50
CA LYS A 248 23.27 3.56 -13.13
C LYS A 248 23.10 4.72 -12.15
N ILE A 249 23.78 4.64 -11.01
CA ILE A 249 23.80 5.72 -10.04
C ILE A 249 24.63 6.87 -10.61
N SER A 250 24.02 8.08 -10.65
CA SER A 250 24.71 9.29 -11.08
C SER A 250 25.36 9.97 -9.86
N ALA A 251 26.68 10.02 -9.84
CA ALA A 251 27.42 10.80 -8.84
C ALA A 251 27.38 12.32 -9.08
N LYS A 252 26.85 12.76 -10.24
CA LYS A 252 26.70 14.17 -10.55
C LYS A 252 25.64 14.87 -9.68
N GLY A 253 24.64 14.12 -9.23
CA GLY A 253 23.47 14.66 -8.54
C GLY A 253 22.46 15.30 -9.49
N VAL A 254 21.64 16.19 -8.95
CA VAL A 254 20.63 16.99 -9.65
C VAL A 254 20.76 18.45 -9.24
N GLU A 255 20.39 19.35 -10.12
CA GLU A 255 20.36 20.79 -9.88
C GLU A 255 18.92 21.29 -9.92
N GLU A 256 18.68 22.52 -9.48
CA GLU A 256 17.38 23.16 -9.56
C GLU A 256 16.91 23.22 -11.02
N GLU A 257 15.63 22.93 -11.26
CA GLU A 257 14.99 22.84 -12.59
C GLU A 257 15.42 21.63 -13.45
N ASP A 258 16.27 20.72 -12.95
CA ASP A 258 16.50 19.45 -13.65
C ASP A 258 15.22 18.61 -13.68
N PHE A 259 14.96 17.98 -14.82
CA PHE A 259 13.86 17.00 -14.92
C PHE A 259 14.14 15.77 -14.05
N VAL A 260 13.21 15.45 -13.17
CA VAL A 260 13.22 14.24 -12.35
C VAL A 260 11.93 13.46 -12.53
N MET A 261 12.01 12.15 -12.41
CA MET A 261 10.86 11.25 -12.57
C MET A 261 10.94 10.15 -11.51
N ILE A 262 9.81 9.86 -10.87
CA ILE A 262 9.67 8.74 -9.93
C ILE A 262 9.09 7.55 -10.69
N LEU A 263 9.79 6.42 -10.65
CA LEU A 263 9.39 5.15 -11.24
C LEU A 263 9.10 4.14 -10.14
N GLY A 264 8.03 3.36 -10.28
CA GLY A 264 7.76 2.33 -9.31
C GLY A 264 6.34 1.79 -9.33
N TYR A 265 5.96 1.17 -8.22
CA TYR A 265 4.66 0.54 -7.97
C TYR A 265 3.93 1.36 -6.90
N PRO A 266 3.21 2.43 -7.29
CA PRO A 266 2.57 3.33 -6.34
C PRO A 266 1.40 2.66 -5.61
N GLY A 267 1.06 3.17 -4.43
CA GLY A 267 -0.12 2.79 -3.68
C GLY A 267 -1.41 3.35 -4.30
N ARG A 268 -2.35 3.77 -3.45
CA ARG A 268 -3.65 4.34 -3.88
C ARG A 268 -3.65 5.86 -3.79
N THR A 269 -4.38 6.50 -4.71
CA THR A 269 -4.80 7.90 -4.60
C THR A 269 -6.32 7.99 -4.60
N ASN A 270 -6.86 9.00 -3.90
CA ASN A 270 -8.30 9.29 -3.83
C ASN A 270 -8.57 10.63 -4.54
N ARG A 271 -8.27 10.70 -5.83
CA ARG A 271 -8.46 11.92 -6.62
C ARG A 271 -9.90 12.13 -7.04
N LEU A 272 -10.56 11.04 -7.42
CA LEU A 272 -11.95 11.06 -7.90
C LEU A 272 -12.87 10.62 -6.77
N LEU A 273 -13.19 11.55 -5.89
CA LEU A 273 -14.19 11.37 -4.83
C LEU A 273 -15.41 12.22 -5.16
N THR A 274 -16.59 11.75 -4.73
CA THR A 274 -17.81 12.59 -4.73
C THR A 274 -17.66 13.69 -3.70
N PHE A 275 -18.45 14.75 -3.85
CA PHE A 275 -18.43 15.83 -2.87
C PHE A 275 -18.81 15.33 -1.47
N ASN A 276 -19.78 14.43 -1.34
CA ASN A 276 -20.21 13.87 -0.05
C ASN A 276 -19.05 13.15 0.67
N GLN A 277 -18.25 12.35 -0.07
CA GLN A 277 -17.05 11.71 0.50
C GLN A 277 -16.01 12.76 0.95
N ARG A 278 -15.75 13.77 0.11
CA ARG A 278 -14.79 14.82 0.43
C ARG A 278 -15.26 15.70 1.59
N GLU A 279 -16.54 16.02 1.63
CA GLU A 279 -17.13 16.78 2.73
C GLU A 279 -17.04 16.02 4.05
N TYR A 280 -17.40 14.74 4.06
CA TYR A 280 -17.25 13.87 5.22
C TYR A 280 -15.79 13.83 5.69
N ASP A 281 -14.85 13.51 4.78
CA ASP A 281 -13.42 13.43 5.12
C ASP A 281 -12.92 14.72 5.79
N LEU A 282 -13.21 15.87 5.21
CA LEU A 282 -12.66 17.17 5.65
C LEU A 282 -13.43 17.80 6.82
N SER A 283 -14.69 17.43 7.04
CA SER A 283 -15.49 17.98 8.16
C SER A 283 -15.30 17.18 9.46
N GLU A 284 -15.34 15.85 9.40
CA GLU A 284 -15.32 15.01 10.59
C GLU A 284 -14.49 13.72 10.44
N GLY A 285 -14.52 13.05 9.26
CA GLY A 285 -13.93 11.73 9.07
C GLY A 285 -12.43 11.69 9.33
N PHE A 286 -11.69 12.69 8.89
CA PHE A 286 -10.26 12.81 9.14
C PHE A 286 -9.95 13.10 10.61
N GLN A 287 -10.74 13.93 11.28
CA GLN A 287 -10.54 14.19 12.71
C GLN A 287 -10.81 12.93 13.54
N ASN A 288 -11.88 12.22 13.25
CA ASN A 288 -12.19 10.94 13.90
C ASN A 288 -11.08 9.92 13.68
N TYR A 289 -10.45 9.94 12.51
CA TYR A 289 -9.31 9.05 12.21
C TYR A 289 -8.04 9.46 12.97
N VAL A 290 -7.76 10.74 13.08
CA VAL A 290 -6.66 11.27 13.91
C VAL A 290 -6.84 10.86 15.37
N ASP A 291 -8.03 11.02 15.93
CA ASP A 291 -8.34 10.65 17.32
C ASP A 291 -8.18 9.13 17.57
N PHE A 292 -8.60 8.31 16.60
CA PHE A 292 -8.37 6.86 16.62
C PHE A 292 -6.89 6.51 16.63
N LEU A 293 -6.09 7.13 15.76
CA LEU A 293 -4.65 6.88 15.64
C LEU A 293 -3.92 7.33 16.91
N GLU A 294 -4.25 8.50 17.44
CA GLU A 294 -3.67 9.02 18.69
C GLU A 294 -3.95 8.09 19.87
N SER A 295 -5.19 7.63 20.01
CA SER A 295 -5.55 6.64 21.03
C SER A 295 -4.75 5.36 20.89
N ARG A 296 -4.53 4.87 19.66
CA ARG A 296 -3.76 3.66 19.38
C ARG A 296 -2.28 3.83 19.71
N ILE A 297 -1.68 4.96 19.34
CA ILE A 297 -0.28 5.30 19.67
C ILE A 297 -0.09 5.33 21.18
N ASN A 298 -0.94 6.07 21.90
CA ASN A 298 -0.88 6.20 23.36
C ASN A 298 -1.02 4.86 24.09
N LEU A 299 -1.91 3.96 23.60
CA LEU A 299 -2.07 2.62 24.16
C LEU A 299 -0.84 1.76 23.94
N ILE A 300 -0.24 1.79 22.75
CA ILE A 300 1.01 1.08 22.46
C ILE A 300 2.11 1.57 23.40
N GLU A 301 2.33 2.88 23.47
CA GLU A 301 3.35 3.47 24.35
C GLU A 301 3.17 3.10 25.83
N LYS A 302 1.93 3.14 26.29
CA LYS A 302 1.62 2.82 27.69
C LYS A 302 1.86 1.35 28.06
N HIS A 303 1.64 0.45 27.10
CA HIS A 303 1.60 -1.00 27.37
C HIS A 303 2.80 -1.76 26.79
N THR A 304 3.76 -1.09 26.15
CA THR A 304 5.02 -1.69 25.69
C THR A 304 6.21 -1.25 26.52
N ASN A 305 7.23 -2.06 26.58
CA ASN A 305 8.52 -1.73 27.21
C ASN A 305 9.66 -2.52 26.54
N ASP A 306 10.91 -2.11 26.82
CA ASP A 306 12.10 -2.72 26.25
C ASP A 306 12.52 -4.00 27.00
N GLU A 307 12.13 -4.14 28.27
CA GLU A 307 12.52 -5.26 29.11
C GLU A 307 11.95 -6.59 28.62
N ASP A 308 10.68 -6.58 28.15
CA ASP A 308 10.01 -7.77 27.60
C ASP A 308 10.04 -7.83 26.08
N GLY A 309 10.73 -6.89 25.41
CA GLY A 309 10.85 -6.80 23.96
C GLY A 309 9.58 -6.36 23.25
N SER A 310 8.51 -6.01 23.96
CA SER A 310 7.23 -5.62 23.35
C SER A 310 7.32 -4.32 22.56
N SER A 311 8.22 -3.38 22.93
CA SER A 311 8.51 -2.16 22.16
C SER A 311 8.99 -2.50 20.74
N LEU A 312 9.90 -3.46 20.62
CA LEU A 312 10.41 -3.90 19.32
C LEU A 312 9.31 -4.55 18.46
N VAL A 313 8.49 -5.40 19.08
CA VAL A 313 7.34 -6.07 18.38
C VAL A 313 6.35 -5.04 17.81
N TYR A 314 6.03 -3.98 18.57
CA TYR A 314 5.05 -2.98 18.16
C TYR A 314 5.63 -1.76 17.45
N ARG A 315 6.96 -1.68 17.26
CA ARG A 315 7.62 -0.54 16.59
C ARG A 315 6.99 -0.22 15.24
N GLY A 316 6.89 -1.21 14.35
CA GLY A 316 6.30 -1.00 13.00
C GLY A 316 4.83 -0.62 13.04
N THR A 317 4.04 -1.16 13.97
CA THR A 317 2.63 -0.80 14.15
C THR A 317 2.49 0.64 14.64
N LYS A 318 3.34 1.07 15.57
CA LYS A 318 3.38 2.43 16.09
C LYS A 318 3.78 3.42 15.01
N SER A 319 4.91 3.18 14.33
CA SER A 319 5.41 4.02 13.24
C SER A 319 4.37 4.19 12.12
N GLY A 320 3.70 3.10 11.73
CA GLY A 320 2.60 3.20 10.77
C GLY A 320 1.44 4.08 11.23
N ALA A 321 1.07 4.02 12.51
CA ALA A 321 0.02 4.88 13.07
C ALA A 321 0.46 6.35 13.12
N GLU A 322 1.69 6.64 13.54
CA GLU A 322 2.28 7.99 13.57
C GLU A 322 2.38 8.61 12.17
N ASN A 323 2.81 7.83 11.17
CA ASN A 323 2.85 8.26 9.78
C ASN A 323 1.47 8.72 9.26
N TYR A 324 0.42 7.92 9.51
CA TYR A 324 -0.94 8.30 9.11
C TYR A 324 -1.48 9.46 9.94
N TYR A 325 -1.21 9.51 11.24
CA TYR A 325 -1.56 10.62 12.12
C TYR A 325 -1.02 11.95 11.57
N LYS A 326 0.27 12.00 11.26
CA LYS A 326 0.93 13.18 10.71
C LYS A 326 0.37 13.57 9.34
N LYS A 327 0.18 12.59 8.45
CA LYS A 327 -0.39 12.81 7.12
C LYS A 327 -1.78 13.43 7.20
N ILE A 328 -2.69 12.83 7.96
CA ILE A 328 -4.09 13.26 8.02
C ILE A 328 -4.22 14.60 8.73
N SER A 329 -3.49 14.82 9.83
CA SER A 329 -3.42 16.11 10.51
C SER A 329 -2.95 17.23 9.57
N GLY A 330 -1.93 16.95 8.76
CA GLY A 330 -1.45 17.88 7.72
C GLY A 330 -2.50 18.14 6.63
N GLN A 331 -3.26 17.13 6.22
CA GLN A 331 -4.35 17.29 5.24
C GLN A 331 -5.48 18.17 5.80
N ILE A 332 -5.88 17.98 7.06
CA ILE A 332 -6.88 18.84 7.73
C ILE A 332 -6.41 20.29 7.73
N GLN A 333 -5.17 20.53 8.14
CA GLN A 333 -4.61 21.88 8.20
C GLN A 333 -4.48 22.52 6.81
N GLY A 334 -3.99 21.77 5.84
CA GLY A 334 -3.85 22.21 4.44
C GLY A 334 -5.22 22.53 3.82
N ALA A 335 -6.22 21.68 4.05
CA ALA A 335 -7.56 21.89 3.53
C ALA A 335 -8.19 23.19 4.07
N LYS A 336 -7.97 23.50 5.35
CA LYS A 336 -8.41 24.76 5.96
C LYS A 336 -7.67 25.97 5.36
N ASN A 337 -6.34 25.88 5.23
CA ASN A 337 -5.50 26.99 4.75
C ASN A 337 -5.80 27.38 3.29
N PHE A 338 -6.18 26.42 2.47
CA PHE A 338 -6.42 26.62 1.04
C PHE A 338 -7.90 26.56 0.63
N ASN A 339 -8.82 26.58 1.58
CA ASN A 339 -10.27 26.50 1.35
C ASN A 339 -10.68 25.33 0.42
N VAL A 340 -10.03 24.16 0.58
CA VAL A 340 -10.20 23.03 -0.32
C VAL A 340 -11.65 22.60 -0.41
N LEU A 341 -12.37 22.53 0.73
CA LEU A 341 -13.78 22.09 0.76
C LEU A 341 -14.70 23.02 -0.08
N GLU A 342 -14.50 24.34 -0.02
CA GLU A 342 -15.31 25.26 -0.83
C GLU A 342 -14.98 25.14 -2.33
N ASN A 343 -13.71 24.94 -2.68
CA ASN A 343 -13.30 24.70 -4.06
C ASN A 343 -13.93 23.40 -4.61
N GLU A 344 -13.91 22.31 -3.83
CA GLU A 344 -14.54 21.04 -4.20
C GLU A 344 -16.06 21.18 -4.32
N ARG A 345 -16.72 21.94 -3.45
CA ARG A 345 -18.15 22.24 -3.55
C ARG A 345 -18.49 22.97 -4.84
N ASN A 346 -17.66 23.93 -5.25
CA ASN A 346 -17.85 24.68 -6.49
C ASN A 346 -17.65 23.78 -7.73
N ASN A 347 -16.62 22.94 -7.72
CA ASN A 347 -16.36 21.95 -8.76
C ASN A 347 -17.53 20.97 -8.90
N TRP A 348 -18.03 20.47 -7.76
CA TRP A 348 -19.18 19.56 -7.73
C TRP A 348 -20.46 20.21 -8.25
N ARG A 349 -20.74 21.47 -7.91
CA ARG A 349 -21.87 22.22 -8.49
C ARG A 349 -21.77 22.30 -10.01
N GLY A 350 -20.58 22.62 -10.53
CA GLY A 350 -20.31 22.65 -11.98
C GLY A 350 -20.55 21.30 -12.64
N PHE A 351 -20.07 20.22 -12.02
CA PHE A 351 -20.33 18.86 -12.48
C PHE A 351 -21.81 18.51 -12.49
N MET A 352 -22.56 18.79 -11.41
CA MET A 352 -23.99 18.52 -11.33
C MET A 352 -24.80 19.35 -12.34
N GLN A 353 -24.40 20.59 -12.61
CA GLN A 353 -25.02 21.40 -13.69
C GLN A 353 -24.76 20.77 -15.07
N TYR A 354 -23.53 20.30 -15.31
CA TYR A 354 -23.21 19.58 -16.55
C TYR A 354 -24.07 18.30 -16.71
N VAL A 355 -24.17 17.49 -15.65
CA VAL A 355 -25.03 16.29 -15.63
C VAL A 355 -26.48 16.64 -15.92
N GLU A 356 -27.00 17.70 -15.28
CA GLU A 356 -28.40 18.10 -15.50
C GLU A 356 -28.68 18.49 -16.95
N MET A 357 -27.75 19.16 -17.62
CA MET A 357 -27.93 19.65 -18.99
C MET A 357 -27.62 18.58 -20.05
N ASN A 358 -26.72 17.63 -19.78
CA ASN A 358 -26.18 16.76 -20.83
C ASN A 358 -26.43 15.27 -20.61
N ALA A 359 -26.69 14.82 -19.37
CA ALA A 359 -26.88 13.40 -19.09
C ALA A 359 -28.30 12.94 -19.42
N THR A 360 -28.41 11.71 -19.90
CA THR A 360 -29.70 11.02 -20.10
C THR A 360 -30.40 10.74 -18.76
N ALA A 361 -31.68 10.43 -18.80
CA ALA A 361 -32.42 10.03 -17.59
C ALA A 361 -31.82 8.79 -16.92
N GLN A 362 -31.28 7.85 -17.70
CA GLN A 362 -30.66 6.64 -17.20
C GLN A 362 -29.34 6.94 -16.48
N GLU A 363 -28.47 7.80 -17.05
CA GLU A 363 -27.22 8.20 -16.42
C GLU A 363 -27.45 8.96 -15.12
N LYS A 364 -28.46 9.83 -15.06
CA LYS A 364 -28.90 10.50 -13.82
C LYS A 364 -29.37 9.50 -12.76
N ALA A 365 -30.10 8.46 -13.16
CA ALA A 365 -30.55 7.42 -12.25
C ALA A 365 -29.36 6.63 -11.68
N TYR A 366 -28.38 6.24 -12.50
CA TYR A 366 -27.15 5.58 -12.06
C TYR A 366 -26.32 6.44 -11.11
N LEU A 367 -26.19 7.73 -11.40
CA LEU A 367 -25.48 8.65 -10.49
C LEU A 367 -26.16 8.73 -9.12
N ASN A 368 -27.50 8.84 -9.09
CA ASN A 368 -28.26 8.88 -7.84
C ASN A 368 -28.11 7.58 -7.03
N GLU A 369 -28.14 6.43 -7.69
CA GLU A 369 -27.91 5.13 -7.05
C GLU A 369 -26.48 5.04 -6.47
N LEU A 370 -25.46 5.46 -7.23
CA LEU A 370 -24.08 5.53 -6.77
C LEU A 370 -23.93 6.41 -5.53
N LEU A 371 -24.54 7.60 -5.54
CA LEU A 371 -24.49 8.51 -4.40
C LEU A 371 -25.16 7.91 -3.15
N ALA A 372 -26.30 7.22 -3.32
CA ALA A 372 -26.97 6.56 -2.20
C ALA A 372 -26.13 5.42 -1.60
N ILE A 373 -25.40 4.66 -2.43
CA ILE A 373 -24.46 3.62 -1.96
C ILE A 373 -23.31 4.26 -1.18
N ILE A 374 -22.75 5.36 -1.69
CA ILE A 374 -21.67 6.10 -1.04
C ILE A 374 -22.12 6.67 0.32
N ASP A 375 -23.30 7.26 0.41
CA ASP A 375 -23.83 7.80 1.67
C ASP A 375 -24.00 6.69 2.72
N LYS A 376 -24.43 5.50 2.30
CA LYS A 376 -24.49 4.33 3.18
C LYS A 376 -23.13 3.85 3.63
N ASP A 377 -22.13 3.87 2.76
CA ASP A 377 -20.75 3.50 3.10
C ASP A 377 -20.15 4.50 4.10
N ILE A 378 -20.34 5.80 3.88
CA ILE A 378 -19.96 6.87 4.80
C ILE A 378 -20.55 6.62 6.19
N ALA A 379 -21.84 6.33 6.29
CA ALA A 379 -22.53 6.11 7.57
C ALA A 379 -21.93 4.97 8.40
N THR A 380 -21.37 3.94 7.75
CA THR A 380 -20.78 2.79 8.45
C THR A 380 -19.26 2.89 8.62
N THR A 381 -18.60 3.89 8.04
CA THR A 381 -17.13 4.02 8.04
C THR A 381 -16.57 4.07 9.45
N GLU A 382 -17.15 4.87 10.33
CA GLU A 382 -16.66 5.02 11.71
C GLU A 382 -16.83 3.74 12.54
N SER A 383 -17.98 3.10 12.50
CA SER A 383 -18.20 1.86 13.23
C SER A 383 -17.27 0.74 12.71
N ASN A 384 -17.08 0.63 11.41
CA ASN A 384 -16.16 -0.34 10.80
C ASN A 384 -14.71 -0.13 11.21
N ARG A 385 -14.26 1.09 11.50
CA ARG A 385 -12.92 1.42 11.98
C ARG A 385 -12.62 0.74 13.32
N TYR A 386 -13.59 0.72 14.21
CA TYR A 386 -13.48 0.10 15.55
C TYR A 386 -13.87 -1.37 15.56
N PHE A 387 -14.36 -1.90 14.43
CA PHE A 387 -14.67 -3.32 14.31
C PHE A 387 -13.38 -4.14 14.19
N GLY A 388 -13.15 -5.04 15.11
CA GLY A 388 -11.92 -5.85 15.16
C GLY A 388 -10.86 -5.20 16.06
N GLY A 389 -9.64 -5.07 15.58
CA GLY A 389 -8.55 -4.38 16.31
C GLY A 389 -7.67 -5.27 17.17
N SER A 390 -7.98 -6.57 17.31
CA SER A 390 -7.10 -7.57 17.88
C SER A 390 -6.40 -8.37 16.79
N THR A 391 -5.07 -8.44 16.86
CA THR A 391 -4.25 -9.26 15.97
C THR A 391 -4.54 -10.75 16.19
N LEU A 392 -4.74 -11.16 17.45
CA LEU A 392 -5.09 -12.54 17.81
C LEU A 392 -6.44 -12.96 17.21
N ILE A 393 -7.47 -12.12 17.28
CA ILE A 393 -8.79 -12.43 16.71
C ILE A 393 -8.71 -12.49 15.18
N GLN A 394 -7.98 -11.58 14.55
CA GLN A 394 -7.76 -11.62 13.10
C GLN A 394 -7.04 -12.91 12.69
N PHE A 395 -6.05 -13.32 13.45
CA PHE A 395 -5.32 -14.57 13.22
C PHE A 395 -6.23 -15.80 13.39
N ALA A 396 -7.01 -15.87 14.46
CA ALA A 396 -7.97 -16.96 14.65
C ALA A 396 -9.00 -17.06 13.51
N ASN A 397 -9.54 -15.92 13.06
CA ASN A 397 -10.43 -15.87 11.91
C ASN A 397 -9.74 -16.31 10.60
N TYR A 398 -8.48 -15.95 10.42
CA TYR A 398 -7.69 -16.38 9.26
C TYR A 398 -7.49 -17.90 9.24
N LEU A 399 -7.13 -18.50 10.38
CA LEU A 399 -6.99 -19.95 10.52
C LEU A 399 -8.32 -20.69 10.26
N LEU A 400 -9.41 -20.18 10.84
CA LEU A 400 -10.74 -20.77 10.65
C LEU A 400 -11.15 -20.73 9.16
N ARG A 401 -11.01 -19.59 8.52
CA ARG A 401 -11.30 -19.45 7.08
C ARG A 401 -10.42 -20.36 6.23
N ASN A 402 -9.13 -20.46 6.54
CA ASN A 402 -8.24 -21.38 5.83
C ASN A 402 -8.72 -22.83 5.96
N ALA A 403 -9.08 -23.29 7.17
CA ALA A 403 -9.62 -24.61 7.41
C ALA A 403 -10.92 -24.86 6.61
N GLU A 404 -11.86 -23.90 6.62
CA GLU A 404 -13.09 -23.99 5.84
C GLU A 404 -12.83 -24.07 4.33
N GLN A 405 -11.92 -23.26 3.81
CA GLN A 405 -11.63 -23.24 2.39
C GLN A 405 -10.91 -24.51 1.93
N ARG A 406 -10.03 -25.11 2.76
CA ARG A 406 -9.34 -26.36 2.46
C ARG A 406 -10.27 -27.56 2.25
N ASN A 407 -11.50 -27.50 2.75
CA ASN A 407 -12.53 -28.52 2.51
C ASN A 407 -13.18 -28.45 1.12
N LYS A 408 -12.80 -27.46 0.31
CA LYS A 408 -13.32 -27.24 -1.05
C LYS A 408 -12.27 -27.60 -2.09
N PRO A 409 -12.67 -28.02 -3.32
CA PRO A 409 -11.78 -28.07 -4.47
C PRO A 409 -11.06 -26.74 -4.67
N ASP A 410 -9.82 -26.77 -5.17
CA ASP A 410 -8.94 -25.60 -5.24
C ASP A 410 -9.59 -24.39 -5.93
N LEU A 411 -10.21 -24.57 -7.10
CA LEU A 411 -10.86 -23.49 -7.86
C LEU A 411 -12.14 -22.93 -7.20
N GLU A 412 -12.75 -23.71 -6.28
CA GLU A 412 -13.93 -23.24 -5.51
C GLU A 412 -13.54 -22.47 -4.23
N ARG A 413 -12.28 -22.52 -3.84
CA ARG A 413 -11.76 -21.74 -2.72
C ARG A 413 -11.75 -20.26 -3.08
N LYS A 414 -11.96 -19.41 -2.08
CA LYS A 414 -11.78 -17.97 -2.26
C LYS A 414 -10.34 -17.64 -2.64
N SER A 415 -10.15 -16.59 -3.42
CA SER A 415 -8.83 -16.04 -3.71
C SER A 415 -8.05 -15.79 -2.41
N GLY A 416 -6.77 -16.14 -2.38
CA GLY A 416 -5.91 -16.08 -1.19
C GLY A 416 -5.95 -17.35 -0.31
N TYR A 417 -6.73 -18.40 -0.69
CA TYR A 417 -6.80 -19.69 0.02
C TYR A 417 -6.57 -20.91 -0.89
N GLN A 418 -6.14 -20.70 -2.11
CA GLN A 418 -5.84 -21.75 -3.06
C GLN A 418 -4.52 -22.45 -2.71
N ASP A 419 -4.21 -23.55 -3.41
CA ASP A 419 -2.95 -24.28 -3.19
C ASP A 419 -1.73 -23.42 -3.47
N ARG A 420 -1.81 -22.52 -4.44
CA ARG A 420 -0.79 -21.50 -4.73
C ARG A 420 -0.51 -20.55 -3.55
N ASP A 421 -1.48 -20.31 -2.68
CA ASP A 421 -1.39 -19.36 -1.58
C ASP A 421 -0.86 -20.00 -0.28
N GLN A 422 -0.65 -21.34 -0.24
CA GLN A 422 -0.31 -22.06 0.99
C GLN A 422 1.04 -21.62 1.59
N GLU A 423 2.04 -21.30 0.76
CA GLU A 423 3.31 -20.75 1.26
C GLU A 423 3.09 -19.41 1.97
N ALA A 424 2.33 -18.51 1.34
CA ALA A 424 1.98 -17.22 1.93
C ALA A 424 1.19 -17.37 3.23
N ILE A 425 0.25 -18.31 3.27
CA ILE A 425 -0.53 -18.64 4.48
C ILE A 425 0.40 -19.11 5.61
N GLN A 426 1.32 -20.03 5.35
CA GLN A 426 2.26 -20.52 6.36
C GLN A 426 3.21 -19.41 6.86
N ASN A 427 3.67 -18.55 5.96
CA ASN A 427 4.52 -17.43 6.33
C ASN A 427 3.75 -16.39 7.16
N GLN A 428 2.48 -16.13 6.82
CA GLN A 428 1.62 -15.25 7.61
C GLN A 428 1.37 -15.81 9.02
N ILE A 429 1.18 -17.12 9.15
CA ILE A 429 1.05 -17.79 10.44
C ILE A 429 2.31 -17.60 11.29
N LYS A 430 3.50 -17.82 10.71
CA LYS A 430 4.79 -17.63 11.39
C LYS A 430 4.99 -16.16 11.82
N TYR A 431 4.68 -15.23 10.90
CA TYR A 431 4.78 -13.81 11.19
C TYR A 431 3.87 -13.42 12.36
N LEU A 432 2.59 -13.75 12.30
CA LEU A 432 1.62 -13.37 13.33
C LEU A 432 1.94 -13.97 14.69
N ASN A 433 2.51 -15.18 14.73
CA ASN A 433 2.94 -15.79 15.99
C ASN A 433 4.02 -14.98 16.73
N ASN A 434 4.78 -14.15 16.00
CA ASN A 434 5.85 -13.32 16.54
C ASN A 434 5.52 -11.82 16.57
N ALA A 435 4.37 -11.42 15.99
CA ALA A 435 4.03 -10.01 15.75
C ALA A 435 3.03 -9.43 16.76
N PHE A 436 2.76 -10.12 17.88
CA PHE A 436 1.88 -9.57 18.91
C PHE A 436 2.33 -9.95 20.31
N ASN A 437 1.97 -9.11 21.27
CA ASN A 437 2.04 -9.37 22.68
C ASN A 437 0.61 -9.42 23.21
N ILE A 438 0.22 -10.50 23.88
CA ILE A 438 -1.17 -10.76 24.31
C ILE A 438 -1.74 -9.65 25.20
N ARG A 439 -0.91 -9.08 26.09
CA ARG A 439 -1.31 -7.98 26.96
C ARG A 439 -1.64 -6.71 26.17
N VAL A 440 -0.77 -6.31 25.25
CA VAL A 440 -0.97 -5.12 24.41
C VAL A 440 -2.15 -5.32 23.46
N ASP A 441 -2.25 -6.49 22.85
CA ASP A 441 -3.34 -6.80 21.91
C ASP A 441 -4.71 -6.76 22.60
N LYS A 442 -4.80 -7.27 23.85
CA LYS A 442 -6.02 -7.20 24.67
C LYS A 442 -6.43 -5.75 24.94
N GLU A 443 -5.50 -4.87 25.34
CA GLU A 443 -5.80 -3.47 25.62
C GLU A 443 -6.29 -2.70 24.38
N LEU A 444 -5.65 -2.94 23.23
CA LEU A 444 -6.09 -2.37 21.95
C LEU A 444 -7.50 -2.85 21.57
N PHE A 445 -7.77 -4.13 21.77
CA PHE A 445 -9.09 -4.71 21.51
C PHE A 445 -10.16 -4.12 22.44
N LEU A 446 -9.89 -4.04 23.75
CA LEU A 446 -10.81 -3.47 24.73
C LEU A 446 -11.15 -2.01 24.42
N ALA A 447 -10.15 -1.20 24.07
CA ALA A 447 -10.38 0.19 23.69
C ALA A 447 -11.31 0.30 22.47
N ASN A 448 -11.06 -0.53 21.44
CA ASN A 448 -11.90 -0.55 20.25
C ASN A 448 -13.34 -1.00 20.57
N ILE A 449 -13.54 -2.07 21.34
CA ILE A 449 -14.86 -2.57 21.67
C ILE A 449 -15.65 -1.56 22.51
N LYS A 450 -15.02 -0.89 23.48
CA LYS A 450 -15.66 0.17 24.26
C LYS A 450 -16.17 1.30 23.36
N LYS A 451 -15.41 1.71 22.38
CA LYS A 451 -15.84 2.72 21.40
C LYS A 451 -16.89 2.15 20.43
N TYR A 452 -16.69 0.93 19.90
CA TYR A 452 -17.65 0.28 18.99
C TYR A 452 -19.04 0.15 19.58
N ARG A 453 -19.13 -0.13 20.89
CA ARG A 453 -20.37 -0.21 21.63
C ARG A 453 -21.18 1.11 21.64
N THR A 454 -20.52 2.27 21.51
CA THR A 454 -21.20 3.58 21.54
C THR A 454 -21.93 3.93 20.25
N PHE A 455 -21.71 3.19 19.16
CA PHE A 455 -22.44 3.40 17.91
C PHE A 455 -23.86 2.83 17.99
N ASP A 456 -24.77 3.38 17.21
CA ASP A 456 -26.16 2.90 17.11
C ASP A 456 -26.20 1.45 16.63
N ALA A 457 -27.22 0.72 17.02
CA ALA A 457 -27.30 -0.73 16.79
C ALA A 457 -27.34 -1.11 15.31
N ASP A 458 -27.93 -0.27 14.47
CA ASP A 458 -28.00 -0.41 12.99
C ASP A 458 -26.66 -0.17 12.28
N LEU A 459 -25.73 0.56 12.93
CA LEU A 459 -24.36 0.75 12.46
C LEU A 459 -23.40 -0.34 12.95
N ARG A 460 -23.85 -1.26 13.79
CA ARG A 460 -23.04 -2.36 14.33
C ARG A 460 -23.39 -3.68 13.64
N ARG A 461 -22.41 -4.56 13.50
CA ARG A 461 -22.62 -5.90 12.94
C ARG A 461 -23.40 -6.78 13.94
N PRO A 462 -24.60 -7.28 13.60
CA PRO A 462 -25.48 -7.99 14.55
C PRO A 462 -24.81 -9.20 15.23
N ILE A 463 -24.11 -10.04 14.44
CA ILE A 463 -23.40 -11.22 14.97
C ILE A 463 -22.36 -10.84 16.01
N TYR A 464 -21.60 -9.77 15.76
CA TYR A 464 -20.56 -9.29 16.65
C TYR A 464 -21.16 -8.69 17.94
N SER A 465 -22.23 -7.92 17.79
CA SER A 465 -22.98 -7.37 18.92
C SER A 465 -23.53 -8.48 19.82
N GLN A 466 -24.06 -9.55 19.24
CA GLN A 466 -24.58 -10.70 19.96
C GLN A 466 -23.46 -11.51 20.65
N ALA A 467 -22.37 -11.81 19.93
CA ALA A 467 -21.27 -12.61 20.47
C ALA A 467 -20.60 -11.96 21.68
N LEU A 468 -20.45 -10.64 21.67
CA LEU A 468 -19.84 -9.86 22.76
C LEU A 468 -20.85 -9.27 23.73
N ASN A 469 -22.17 -9.49 23.53
CA ASN A 469 -23.24 -8.94 24.34
C ASN A 469 -23.12 -7.41 24.54
N LEU A 470 -22.88 -6.67 23.42
CA LEU A 470 -22.56 -5.24 23.46
C LEU A 470 -23.65 -4.34 24.03
N ASP A 471 -24.90 -4.83 24.10
CA ASP A 471 -26.03 -4.08 24.65
C ASP A 471 -26.21 -4.28 26.17
N SER A 472 -25.38 -5.14 26.80
CA SER A 472 -25.34 -5.29 28.26
C SER A 472 -24.52 -4.16 28.92
N ASP A 473 -24.52 -4.17 30.29
CA ASP A 473 -23.58 -3.30 31.00
C ASP A 473 -22.12 -3.68 30.73
N GLU A 474 -21.20 -2.74 30.97
CA GLU A 474 -19.77 -2.92 30.62
C GLU A 474 -19.14 -4.13 31.31
N ASN A 475 -19.48 -4.37 32.56
CA ASN A 475 -18.92 -5.51 33.32
C ASN A 475 -19.35 -6.84 32.72
N THR A 476 -20.62 -6.96 32.35
CA THR A 476 -21.17 -8.16 31.70
C THR A 476 -20.52 -8.40 30.33
N MET A 477 -20.28 -7.34 29.56
CA MET A 477 -19.54 -7.42 28.28
C MET A 477 -18.10 -7.89 28.51
N LEU A 478 -17.40 -7.30 29.50
CA LEU A 478 -15.99 -7.63 29.78
C LEU A 478 -15.80 -9.09 30.17
N LEU A 479 -16.76 -9.69 30.93
CA LEU A 479 -16.74 -11.11 31.25
C LEU A 479 -16.80 -12.04 30.03
N ARG A 480 -17.15 -11.56 28.85
CA ARG A 480 -17.12 -12.33 27.61
C ARG A 480 -15.77 -12.24 26.87
N ILE A 481 -14.93 -11.29 27.26
CA ILE A 481 -13.64 -11.02 26.65
C ILE A 481 -12.49 -11.61 27.47
N ASP A 482 -12.68 -11.75 28.77
CA ASP A 482 -11.73 -12.41 29.67
C ASP A 482 -11.79 -13.93 29.54
#